data_069ae569da868834e93a5c94a9610326
#
_entry.id   069ae569da868834e93a5c94a9610326
#
_cell.length_a   1.000
_cell.length_b   1.000
_cell.length_c   1.000
_cell.angle_alpha   90.00
_cell.angle_beta   90.00
_cell.angle_gamma   90.00
#
_symmetry.space_group_name_H-M   'P 1'
#
loop_
_entity.id
_entity.type
_entity.pdbx_description
1 polymer ?
#
loop_
_entity_poly.entity_id
_entity_poly.type
_entity_poly.pdbx_seq_one_letter_code
_entity_poly.pdbx_strand_id
1 'polypeptide(L)'
;MKNLVLLIKPAAGLCNMNCKYCFYKSASSNRENKIMNKATVDMLIQKINKYQPSALSVLFQGGEPTLAGLGFFKYFVQSLKSKIKSPVSFALQTNGILIDDEYAKFFKENNFLIGISLDGNKKTNDRYRLDKNGESVLSRVLSAISILKKHKVDFNILSVIDNENVLEIESTYNYFKKHGFGFLQFIPYVDEVNGISLSSKSYEYFLKKSFDLWYEDFIKGNYISVRHIDNYINILMGNPPENCAMCGVCGNYFVIEADGSLYPCDYYCKEEYRTGIIFDEKPFETNEKQKEFIEKSLSIHEYCKKCNYYALCRGGCRRDRTENNTKNKYCSAYRNFFEYAFERMSAIAKHLSRS
;
A
#
# COMPACT_ATOMS: atom_id res chain seq x y z
N MET A 1 10.48 5.36 22.94
CA MET A 1 11.04 5.50 21.57
C MET A 1 9.95 5.11 20.61
N LYS A 2 9.78 5.85 19.49
CA LYS A 2 8.69 5.62 18.53
C LYS A 2 9.21 4.88 17.31
N ASN A 3 8.38 4.02 16.72
CA ASN A 3 8.65 3.43 15.42
C ASN A 3 8.58 4.52 14.33
N LEU A 4 9.45 4.46 13.34
CA LEU A 4 9.46 5.36 12.19
C LEU A 4 9.14 4.57 10.91
N VAL A 5 8.16 5.03 10.16
CA VAL A 5 7.80 4.45 8.86
C VAL A 5 7.99 5.50 7.79
N LEU A 6 8.78 5.18 6.79
CA LEU A 6 9.10 6.06 5.67
C LEU A 6 8.66 5.43 4.35
N LEU A 7 7.91 6.17 3.56
CA LEU A 7 7.59 5.86 2.17
C LEU A 7 8.43 6.77 1.28
N ILE A 8 9.39 6.19 0.57
CA ILE A 8 10.37 6.92 -0.24
C ILE A 8 10.05 6.75 -1.72
N LYS A 9 10.03 7.85 -2.46
CA LYS A 9 9.77 7.89 -3.91
C LYS A 9 11.07 8.22 -4.68
N PRO A 10 11.95 7.23 -4.88
CA PRO A 10 13.30 7.49 -5.37
C PRO A 10 13.36 7.97 -6.82
N ALA A 11 12.34 7.68 -7.62
CA ALA A 11 12.26 8.05 -9.03
C ALA A 11 11.16 9.10 -9.32
N ALA A 12 10.65 9.80 -8.28
CA ALA A 12 9.55 10.76 -8.42
C ALA A 12 8.38 10.17 -9.24
N GLY A 13 7.93 10.88 -10.28
CA GLY A 13 6.88 10.44 -11.20
C GLY A 13 7.36 9.60 -12.39
N LEU A 14 8.67 9.33 -12.51
CA LEU A 14 9.19 8.50 -13.59
C LEU A 14 8.62 7.09 -13.53
N CYS A 15 8.06 6.63 -14.64
CA CYS A 15 7.53 5.28 -14.79
C CYS A 15 7.71 4.80 -16.23
N ASN A 16 7.99 3.51 -16.42
CA ASN A 16 8.06 2.84 -17.71
C ASN A 16 6.70 2.28 -18.17
N MET A 17 5.64 2.50 -17.39
CA MET A 17 4.26 2.16 -17.71
C MET A 17 3.36 3.38 -17.88
N ASN A 18 2.17 3.15 -18.44
CA ASN A 18 1.13 4.16 -18.63
C ASN A 18 -0.24 3.69 -18.08
N CYS A 19 -0.28 3.19 -16.85
CA CYS A 19 -1.51 2.71 -16.22
C CYS A 19 -2.58 3.81 -16.21
N LYS A 20 -3.80 3.49 -16.69
CA LYS A 20 -4.90 4.47 -16.82
C LYS A 20 -5.41 4.97 -15.46
N TYR A 21 -5.34 4.14 -14.42
CA TYR A 21 -5.82 4.43 -13.07
C TYR A 21 -4.75 5.00 -12.13
N CYS A 22 -3.56 5.35 -12.62
CA CYS A 22 -2.46 5.75 -11.74
C CYS A 22 -2.76 7.10 -11.07
N PHE A 23 -3.08 7.06 -9.78
CA PHE A 23 -3.37 8.24 -8.96
C PHE A 23 -2.16 9.18 -8.84
N TYR A 24 -0.95 8.63 -8.90
CA TYR A 24 0.27 9.41 -8.69
C TYR A 24 0.65 10.28 -9.89
N LYS A 25 0.12 10.02 -11.09
CA LYS A 25 0.37 10.88 -12.27
C LYS A 25 -0.06 12.32 -12.02
N SER A 26 -1.24 12.55 -11.46
CA SER A 26 -1.73 13.90 -11.16
C SER A 26 -0.90 14.57 -10.06
N ALA A 27 -0.47 13.81 -9.06
CA ALA A 27 0.34 14.34 -7.97
C ALA A 27 1.76 14.73 -8.41
N SER A 28 2.30 14.04 -9.43
CA SER A 28 3.66 14.25 -9.94
C SER A 28 3.75 15.18 -11.17
N SER A 29 2.61 15.58 -11.78
CA SER A 29 2.59 16.33 -13.04
C SER A 29 3.31 17.68 -12.98
N ASN A 30 3.32 18.33 -11.82
CA ASN A 30 3.95 19.63 -11.60
C ASN A 30 5.34 19.53 -10.96
N ARG A 31 5.95 18.34 -10.95
CA ARG A 31 7.25 18.11 -10.36
C ARG A 31 8.29 17.76 -11.41
N GLU A 32 9.53 18.15 -11.13
CA GLU A 32 10.67 17.69 -11.90
C GLU A 32 10.82 16.17 -11.73
N ASN A 33 10.77 15.47 -12.86
CA ASN A 33 11.03 14.03 -12.90
C ASN A 33 12.52 13.77 -12.77
N LYS A 34 12.95 13.44 -11.54
CA LYS A 34 14.34 13.14 -11.24
C LYS A 34 14.48 11.94 -10.30
N ILE A 35 15.68 11.37 -10.31
CA ILE A 35 16.08 10.34 -9.37
C ILE A 35 16.66 10.99 -8.13
N MET A 36 16.34 10.48 -6.96
CA MET A 36 16.89 10.91 -5.67
C MET A 36 18.42 10.77 -5.70
N ASN A 37 19.11 11.87 -5.47
CA ASN A 37 20.55 11.89 -5.50
C ASN A 37 21.18 11.47 -4.16
N LYS A 38 22.49 11.21 -4.15
CA LYS A 38 23.21 10.77 -2.95
C LYS A 38 23.13 11.78 -1.81
N ALA A 39 23.18 13.07 -2.09
CA ALA A 39 23.11 14.11 -1.06
C ALA A 39 21.74 14.06 -0.32
N THR A 40 20.65 13.83 -1.06
CA THR A 40 19.32 13.64 -0.49
C THR A 40 19.26 12.39 0.39
N VAL A 41 19.85 11.28 -0.07
CA VAL A 41 19.93 10.03 0.73
C VAL A 41 20.73 10.26 2.01
N ASP A 42 21.90 10.90 1.92
CA ASP A 42 22.78 11.13 3.07
C ASP A 42 22.11 12.02 4.12
N MET A 43 21.45 13.09 3.68
CA MET A 43 20.70 13.97 4.56
C MET A 43 19.52 13.25 5.23
N LEU A 44 18.79 12.42 4.48
CA LEU A 44 17.71 11.62 5.04
C LEU A 44 18.24 10.67 6.11
N ILE A 45 19.31 9.96 5.85
CA ILE A 45 19.92 9.04 6.82
C ILE A 45 20.45 9.78 8.06
N GLN A 46 21.06 10.96 7.90
CA GLN A 46 21.43 11.80 9.04
C GLN A 46 20.22 12.18 9.89
N LYS A 47 19.11 12.57 9.25
CA LYS A 47 17.86 12.92 9.93
C LYS A 47 17.27 11.72 10.67
N ILE A 48 17.28 10.53 10.08
CA ILE A 48 16.86 9.27 10.72
C ILE A 48 17.74 8.97 11.94
N ASN A 49 19.06 9.11 11.78
CA ASN A 49 20.02 8.87 12.88
C ASN A 49 19.79 9.84 14.06
N LYS A 50 19.52 11.12 13.76
CA LYS A 50 19.16 12.10 14.80
C LYS A 50 17.84 11.78 15.49
N TYR A 51 16.87 11.19 14.77
CA TYR A 51 15.57 10.80 15.30
C TYR A 51 15.65 9.59 16.25
N GLN A 52 16.61 8.68 16.05
CA GLN A 52 16.84 7.45 16.84
C GLN A 52 15.56 6.60 17.01
N PRO A 53 14.95 6.10 15.93
CA PRO A 53 13.76 5.26 16.04
C PRO A 53 14.05 3.96 16.77
N SER A 54 13.05 3.40 17.49
CA SER A 54 13.15 2.05 18.06
C SER A 54 13.11 0.94 17.03
N ALA A 55 12.38 1.19 15.92
CA ALA A 55 12.37 0.37 14.71
C ALA A 55 12.10 1.28 13.50
N LEU A 56 12.67 0.93 12.35
CA LEU A 56 12.53 1.66 11.10
C LEU A 56 11.93 0.76 10.02
N SER A 57 10.87 1.22 9.37
CA SER A 57 10.34 0.59 8.16
C SER A 57 10.52 1.53 6.98
N VAL A 58 11.14 1.04 5.93
CA VAL A 58 11.39 1.79 4.68
C VAL A 58 10.64 1.10 3.54
N LEU A 59 9.67 1.79 2.98
CA LEU A 59 8.93 1.36 1.80
C LEU A 59 9.33 2.24 0.61
N PHE A 60 9.76 1.62 -0.48
CA PHE A 60 10.00 2.31 -1.75
C PHE A 60 8.80 2.18 -2.68
N GLN A 61 8.32 3.31 -3.20
CA GLN A 61 7.17 3.42 -4.09
C GLN A 61 7.31 4.67 -4.98
N GLY A 62 6.27 5.10 -5.65
CA GLY A 62 6.22 6.33 -6.46
C GLY A 62 5.76 6.07 -7.87
N GLY A 63 6.49 6.54 -8.89
CA GLY A 63 6.31 6.12 -10.28
C GLY A 63 6.69 4.65 -10.43
N GLU A 64 7.91 4.37 -10.90
CA GLU A 64 8.49 3.03 -10.80
C GLU A 64 9.84 3.14 -10.07
N PRO A 65 9.93 2.68 -8.82
CA PRO A 65 11.14 2.89 -8.01
C PRO A 65 12.38 2.19 -8.58
N THR A 66 12.23 1.08 -9.32
CA THR A 66 13.38 0.37 -9.92
C THR A 66 14.07 1.17 -11.02
N LEU A 67 13.45 2.24 -11.55
CA LEU A 67 14.11 3.19 -12.45
C LEU A 67 15.23 3.99 -11.78
N ALA A 68 15.28 4.03 -10.45
CA ALA A 68 16.43 4.59 -9.73
C ALA A 68 17.71 3.75 -9.91
N GLY A 69 17.56 2.50 -10.39
CA GLY A 69 18.66 1.57 -10.63
C GLY A 69 19.12 0.83 -9.37
N LEU A 70 19.65 -0.38 -9.54
CA LEU A 70 20.12 -1.22 -8.43
C LEU A 70 21.22 -0.53 -7.60
N GLY A 71 22.07 0.29 -8.24
CA GLY A 71 23.11 1.08 -7.57
C GLY A 71 22.56 2.04 -6.51
N PHE A 72 21.38 2.64 -6.75
CA PHE A 72 20.69 3.47 -5.77
C PHE A 72 20.32 2.65 -4.50
N PHE A 73 19.69 1.49 -4.67
CA PHE A 73 19.27 0.65 -3.56
C PHE A 73 20.46 0.11 -2.77
N LYS A 74 21.52 -0.33 -3.45
CA LYS A 74 22.76 -0.76 -2.80
C LYS A 74 23.35 0.36 -1.94
N TYR A 75 23.46 1.57 -2.49
CA TYR A 75 23.97 2.74 -1.77
C TYR A 75 23.10 3.09 -0.56
N PHE A 76 21.78 3.16 -0.76
CA PHE A 76 20.83 3.50 0.30
C PHE A 76 20.91 2.50 1.47
N VAL A 77 20.80 1.20 1.19
CA VAL A 77 20.82 0.15 2.21
C VAL A 77 22.14 0.09 2.95
N GLN A 78 23.27 0.20 2.24
CA GLN A 78 24.61 0.20 2.84
C GLN A 78 24.80 1.41 3.75
N SER A 79 24.47 2.61 3.26
CA SER A 79 24.57 3.86 4.03
C SER A 79 23.68 3.84 5.27
N LEU A 80 22.45 3.30 5.14
CA LEU A 80 21.54 3.18 6.26
C LEU A 80 22.07 2.21 7.33
N LYS A 81 22.45 0.98 6.93
CA LYS A 81 22.98 -0.06 7.84
C LYS A 81 24.25 0.38 8.56
N SER A 82 25.07 1.26 7.95
CA SER A 82 26.29 1.76 8.59
C SER A 82 26.03 2.78 9.70
N LYS A 83 24.88 3.46 9.71
CA LYS A 83 24.60 4.58 10.63
C LYS A 83 23.45 4.26 11.60
N ILE A 84 22.50 3.40 11.22
CA ILE A 84 21.30 3.09 12.01
C ILE A 84 21.45 1.74 12.69
N LYS A 85 21.33 1.72 14.04
CA LYS A 85 21.50 0.52 14.86
C LYS A 85 20.16 -0.20 15.13
N SER A 86 19.05 0.50 15.03
CA SER A 86 17.71 -0.09 15.24
C SER A 86 17.37 -1.11 14.15
N PRO A 87 16.49 -2.08 14.44
CA PRO A 87 15.96 -2.99 13.41
C PRO A 87 15.37 -2.24 12.24
N VAL A 88 15.73 -2.67 11.02
CA VAL A 88 15.23 -2.07 9.76
C VAL A 88 14.53 -3.12 8.94
N SER A 89 13.31 -2.84 8.49
CA SER A 89 12.58 -3.60 7.48
C SER A 89 12.51 -2.83 6.16
N PHE A 90 12.62 -3.55 5.05
CA PHE A 90 12.53 -2.97 3.71
C PHE A 90 11.36 -3.57 2.95
N ALA A 91 10.62 -2.71 2.23
CA ALA A 91 9.64 -3.14 1.25
C ALA A 91 9.76 -2.29 -0.01
N LEU A 92 9.33 -2.85 -1.14
CA LEU A 92 9.33 -2.14 -2.43
C LEU A 92 8.08 -2.52 -3.20
N GLN A 93 7.30 -1.53 -3.63
CA GLN A 93 6.18 -1.72 -4.52
C GLN A 93 6.58 -1.36 -5.95
N THR A 94 6.40 -2.30 -6.87
CA THR A 94 6.87 -2.19 -8.25
C THR A 94 5.90 -2.79 -9.26
N ASN A 95 5.99 -2.35 -10.50
CA ASN A 95 5.34 -3.02 -11.63
C ASN A 95 6.08 -4.31 -12.06
N GLY A 96 7.25 -4.58 -11.54
CA GLY A 96 8.02 -5.80 -11.74
C GLY A 96 8.85 -5.87 -13.03
N ILE A 97 8.64 -4.97 -14.00
CA ILE A 97 9.20 -5.11 -15.36
C ILE A 97 10.72 -5.14 -15.41
N LEU A 98 11.39 -4.47 -14.46
CA LEU A 98 12.86 -4.35 -14.42
C LEU A 98 13.51 -5.31 -13.42
N ILE A 99 12.74 -6.21 -12.80
CA ILE A 99 13.32 -7.21 -11.89
C ILE A 99 14.02 -8.30 -12.70
N ASP A 100 15.30 -8.44 -12.44
CA ASP A 100 16.18 -9.49 -12.93
C ASP A 100 16.80 -10.31 -11.77
N ASP A 101 17.72 -11.23 -12.08
CA ASP A 101 18.41 -12.06 -11.09
C ASP A 101 19.27 -11.23 -10.13
N GLU A 102 19.85 -10.10 -10.57
CA GLU A 102 20.66 -9.23 -9.69
C GLU A 102 19.80 -8.49 -8.68
N TYR A 103 18.66 -7.93 -9.12
CA TYR A 103 17.66 -7.35 -8.22
C TYR A 103 17.14 -8.38 -7.21
N ALA A 104 16.75 -9.58 -7.68
CA ALA A 104 16.20 -10.60 -6.81
C ALA A 104 17.22 -11.09 -5.76
N LYS A 105 18.48 -11.28 -6.14
CA LYS A 105 19.57 -11.58 -5.21
C LYS A 105 19.73 -10.50 -4.16
N PHE A 106 19.79 -9.23 -4.56
CA PHE A 106 19.88 -8.10 -3.64
C PHE A 106 18.68 -8.03 -2.68
N PHE A 107 17.46 -8.23 -3.18
CA PHE A 107 16.26 -8.25 -2.35
C PHE A 107 16.29 -9.37 -1.31
N LYS A 108 16.73 -10.56 -1.70
CA LYS A 108 16.86 -11.68 -0.76
C LYS A 108 17.92 -11.44 0.31
N GLU A 109 19.09 -10.96 -0.07
CA GLU A 109 20.21 -10.65 0.85
C GLU A 109 19.83 -9.57 1.89
N ASN A 110 18.87 -8.70 1.56
CA ASN A 110 18.45 -7.60 2.42
C ASN A 110 17.03 -7.76 2.99
N ASN A 111 16.42 -8.95 2.85
CA ASN A 111 15.10 -9.30 3.36
C ASN A 111 14.00 -8.29 2.94
N PHE A 112 13.99 -7.91 1.65
CA PHE A 112 12.93 -7.08 1.10
C PHE A 112 11.62 -7.87 0.97
N LEU A 113 10.51 -7.22 1.33
CA LEU A 113 9.17 -7.64 0.90
C LEU A 113 8.82 -6.91 -0.39
N ILE A 114 8.53 -7.66 -1.45
CA ILE A 114 8.23 -7.09 -2.77
C ILE A 114 6.74 -7.12 -3.06
N GLY A 115 6.14 -5.93 -3.23
CA GLY A 115 4.76 -5.78 -3.68
C GLY A 115 4.72 -5.71 -5.21
N ILE A 116 4.21 -6.75 -5.86
CA ILE A 116 4.07 -6.79 -7.33
C ILE A 116 2.67 -6.35 -7.72
N SER A 117 2.61 -5.33 -8.57
CA SER A 117 1.35 -4.83 -9.11
C SER A 117 0.85 -5.72 -10.26
N LEU A 118 -0.28 -6.43 -10.04
CA LEU A 118 -0.90 -7.33 -11.01
C LEU A 118 -2.41 -7.42 -10.76
N ASP A 119 -3.24 -7.10 -11.75
CA ASP A 119 -4.70 -7.01 -11.59
C ASP A 119 -5.45 -8.29 -12.00
N GLY A 120 -4.72 -9.39 -12.26
CA GLY A 120 -5.30 -10.69 -12.60
C GLY A 120 -4.80 -11.25 -13.92
N ASN A 121 -5.68 -11.91 -14.67
CA ASN A 121 -5.36 -12.47 -15.98
C ASN A 121 -5.16 -11.38 -17.04
N LYS A 122 -4.86 -11.77 -18.29
CA LYS A 122 -4.62 -10.82 -19.40
C LYS A 122 -5.76 -9.83 -19.58
N LYS A 123 -7.02 -10.27 -19.51
CA LYS A 123 -8.20 -9.43 -19.70
C LYS A 123 -8.30 -8.34 -18.63
N THR A 124 -8.12 -8.69 -17.37
CA THR A 124 -8.22 -7.76 -16.24
C THR A 124 -6.98 -6.87 -16.13
N ASN A 125 -5.80 -7.43 -16.30
CA ASN A 125 -4.55 -6.69 -16.20
C ASN A 125 -4.40 -5.66 -17.33
N ASP A 126 -4.58 -6.08 -18.58
CA ASP A 126 -4.35 -5.23 -19.76
C ASP A 126 -5.44 -4.18 -19.98
N ARG A 127 -6.53 -4.21 -19.22
CA ARG A 127 -7.55 -3.15 -19.23
C ARG A 127 -6.95 -1.80 -18.87
N TYR A 128 -6.06 -1.76 -17.92
CA TYR A 128 -5.48 -0.53 -17.39
C TYR A 128 -3.97 -0.50 -17.32
N ARG A 129 -3.31 -1.66 -17.22
CA ARG A 129 -1.87 -1.79 -17.00
C ARG A 129 -1.15 -2.11 -18.30
N LEU A 130 -0.85 -1.07 -19.05
CA LEU A 130 -0.11 -1.14 -20.32
C LEU A 130 1.19 -0.36 -20.20
N ASP A 131 2.16 -0.66 -21.04
CA ASP A 131 3.37 0.15 -21.17
C ASP A 131 3.09 1.47 -21.92
N LYS A 132 4.13 2.25 -22.19
CA LYS A 132 4.00 3.55 -22.87
C LYS A 132 3.55 3.43 -24.33
N ASN A 133 3.73 2.25 -24.93
CA ASN A 133 3.32 1.95 -26.31
C ASN A 133 1.91 1.37 -26.37
N GLY A 134 1.24 1.16 -25.22
CA GLY A 134 -0.06 0.50 -25.17
C GLY A 134 0.00 -1.02 -25.23
N GLU A 135 1.19 -1.62 -25.04
CA GLU A 135 1.40 -3.05 -25.10
C GLU A 135 1.24 -3.73 -23.74
N SER A 136 0.82 -5.00 -23.78
CA SER A 136 0.70 -5.84 -22.57
C SER A 136 2.03 -6.05 -21.89
N VAL A 137 2.04 -5.92 -20.57
CA VAL A 137 3.22 -6.19 -19.74
C VAL A 137 3.11 -7.49 -18.95
N LEU A 138 2.00 -8.22 -19.06
CA LEU A 138 1.70 -9.38 -18.22
C LEU A 138 2.81 -10.43 -18.25
N SER A 139 3.32 -10.78 -19.43
CA SER A 139 4.39 -11.79 -19.56
C SER A 139 5.67 -11.37 -18.81
N ARG A 140 6.03 -10.08 -18.89
CA ARG A 140 7.19 -9.53 -18.17
C ARG A 140 6.99 -9.57 -16.66
N VAL A 141 5.80 -9.26 -16.17
CA VAL A 141 5.46 -9.34 -14.73
C VAL A 141 5.52 -10.78 -14.23
N LEU A 142 4.96 -11.74 -14.98
CA LEU A 142 5.02 -13.16 -14.61
C LEU A 142 6.46 -13.71 -14.64
N SER A 143 7.29 -13.25 -15.57
CA SER A 143 8.72 -13.57 -15.60
C SER A 143 9.43 -13.04 -14.35
N ALA A 144 9.18 -11.79 -13.96
CA ALA A 144 9.72 -11.21 -12.73
C ALA A 144 9.31 -12.00 -11.48
N ILE A 145 8.05 -12.42 -11.39
CA ILE A 145 7.58 -13.28 -10.28
C ILE A 145 8.31 -14.63 -10.27
N SER A 146 8.56 -15.21 -11.43
CA SER A 146 9.33 -16.46 -11.54
C SER A 146 10.77 -16.29 -11.03
N ILE A 147 11.40 -15.16 -11.34
CA ILE A 147 12.73 -14.81 -10.83
C ILE A 147 12.70 -14.63 -9.30
N LEU A 148 11.72 -13.90 -8.75
CA LEU A 148 11.56 -13.75 -7.30
C LEU A 148 11.39 -15.12 -6.60
N LYS A 149 10.55 -16.02 -7.16
CA LYS A 149 10.37 -17.37 -6.63
C LYS A 149 11.68 -18.18 -6.67
N LYS A 150 12.43 -18.13 -7.77
CA LYS A 150 13.74 -18.77 -7.93
C LYS A 150 14.71 -18.37 -6.83
N HIS A 151 14.75 -17.08 -6.46
CA HIS A 151 15.61 -16.54 -5.42
C HIS A 151 14.98 -16.59 -4.01
N LYS A 152 13.78 -17.14 -3.85
CA LYS A 152 13.04 -17.23 -2.57
C LYS A 152 12.86 -15.86 -1.91
N VAL A 153 12.58 -14.84 -2.72
CA VAL A 153 12.24 -13.49 -2.25
C VAL A 153 10.77 -13.48 -1.84
N ASP A 154 10.47 -12.91 -0.68
CA ASP A 154 9.10 -12.75 -0.23
C ASP A 154 8.37 -11.70 -1.04
N PHE A 155 7.18 -12.02 -1.54
CA PHE A 155 6.38 -11.09 -2.32
C PHE A 155 4.88 -11.26 -2.07
N ASN A 156 4.15 -10.18 -2.31
CA ASN A 156 2.69 -10.17 -2.36
C ASN A 156 2.21 -9.54 -3.68
N ILE A 157 0.98 -9.87 -4.06
CA ILE A 157 0.33 -9.28 -5.23
C ILE A 157 -0.55 -8.12 -4.78
N LEU A 158 -0.39 -6.96 -5.46
CA LEU A 158 -1.26 -5.80 -5.30
C LEU A 158 -2.14 -5.66 -6.53
N SER A 159 -3.46 -5.72 -6.32
CA SER A 159 -4.47 -5.62 -7.38
C SER A 159 -5.41 -4.46 -7.07
N VAL A 160 -5.58 -3.56 -8.03
CA VAL A 160 -6.54 -2.44 -7.92
C VAL A 160 -7.93 -2.94 -8.33
N ILE A 161 -8.95 -2.58 -7.55
CA ILE A 161 -10.34 -2.88 -7.86
C ILE A 161 -11.15 -1.61 -8.14
N ASP A 162 -11.96 -1.67 -9.18
CA ASP A 162 -12.89 -0.64 -9.65
C ASP A 162 -14.24 -1.27 -10.02
N ASN A 163 -15.19 -0.48 -10.52
CA ASN A 163 -16.52 -0.98 -10.89
C ASN A 163 -16.53 -2.07 -11.96
N GLU A 164 -15.52 -2.11 -12.82
CA GLU A 164 -15.45 -3.06 -13.93
C GLU A 164 -14.78 -4.37 -13.50
N ASN A 165 -13.59 -4.28 -12.89
CA ASN A 165 -12.84 -5.48 -12.54
C ASN A 165 -13.39 -6.19 -11.31
N VAL A 166 -14.16 -5.53 -10.48
CA VAL A 166 -14.83 -6.17 -9.34
C VAL A 166 -15.78 -7.27 -9.78
N LEU A 167 -16.36 -7.18 -10.98
CA LEU A 167 -17.22 -8.23 -11.56
C LEU A 167 -16.43 -9.50 -11.92
N GLU A 168 -15.13 -9.37 -12.08
CA GLU A 168 -14.19 -10.46 -12.41
C GLU A 168 -13.45 -11.00 -11.16
N ILE A 169 -13.88 -10.63 -9.93
CA ILE A 169 -13.13 -10.95 -8.71
C ILE A 169 -12.92 -12.45 -8.51
N GLU A 170 -13.92 -13.29 -8.84
CA GLU A 170 -13.80 -14.74 -8.74
C GLU A 170 -12.76 -15.28 -9.72
N SER A 171 -12.80 -14.83 -10.98
CA SER A 171 -11.82 -15.18 -12.00
C SER A 171 -10.40 -14.74 -11.60
N THR A 172 -10.28 -13.52 -11.05
CA THR A 172 -9.01 -12.96 -10.59
C THR A 172 -8.44 -13.73 -9.40
N TYR A 173 -9.27 -14.02 -8.40
CA TYR A 173 -8.88 -14.80 -7.22
C TYR A 173 -8.39 -16.21 -7.62
N ASN A 174 -9.17 -16.91 -8.47
CA ASN A 174 -8.81 -18.24 -8.96
C ASN A 174 -7.56 -18.22 -9.84
N TYR A 175 -7.34 -17.16 -10.62
CA TYR A 175 -6.12 -16.95 -11.37
C TYR A 175 -4.90 -16.85 -10.44
N PHE A 176 -4.96 -16.04 -9.39
CA PHE A 176 -3.88 -15.92 -8.42
C PHE A 176 -3.61 -17.24 -7.69
N LYS A 177 -4.67 -17.93 -7.26
CA LYS A 177 -4.57 -19.23 -6.63
C LYS A 177 -3.88 -20.27 -7.53
N LYS A 178 -4.30 -20.36 -8.81
CA LYS A 178 -3.70 -21.26 -9.79
C LYS A 178 -2.19 -21.02 -10.01
N HIS A 179 -1.75 -19.76 -9.89
CA HIS A 179 -0.33 -19.40 -10.01
C HIS A 179 0.44 -19.52 -8.68
N GLY A 180 -0.19 -19.97 -7.61
CA GLY A 180 0.43 -20.13 -6.30
C GLY A 180 0.83 -18.78 -5.69
N PHE A 181 0.00 -17.75 -5.87
CA PHE A 181 0.18 -16.44 -5.20
C PHE A 181 -0.59 -16.47 -3.89
N GLY A 182 0.12 -16.69 -2.80
CA GLY A 182 -0.46 -16.91 -1.47
C GLY A 182 -0.73 -15.63 -0.66
N PHE A 183 -0.32 -14.45 -1.12
CA PHE A 183 -0.47 -13.18 -0.40
C PHE A 183 -1.05 -12.12 -1.32
N LEU A 184 -2.30 -11.72 -1.06
CA LEU A 184 -3.09 -10.83 -1.92
C LEU A 184 -3.46 -9.54 -1.18
N GLN A 185 -3.20 -8.42 -1.80
CA GLN A 185 -3.68 -7.11 -1.34
C GLN A 185 -4.53 -6.47 -2.42
N PHE A 186 -5.82 -6.39 -2.18
CA PHE A 186 -6.74 -5.65 -3.04
C PHE A 186 -6.81 -4.20 -2.59
N ILE A 187 -6.69 -3.26 -3.53
CA ILE A 187 -6.65 -1.83 -3.28
C ILE A 187 -7.86 -1.19 -3.94
N PRO A 188 -8.82 -0.64 -3.16
CA PRO A 188 -9.94 0.11 -3.73
C PRO A 188 -9.44 1.27 -4.58
N TYR A 189 -9.98 1.41 -5.80
CA TYR A 189 -9.70 2.56 -6.63
C TYR A 189 -10.16 3.86 -5.96
N VAL A 190 -9.37 4.90 -6.12
CA VAL A 190 -9.46 6.02 -5.18
C VAL A 190 -9.93 7.33 -5.78
N ASP A 191 -9.58 7.61 -7.02
CA ASP A 191 -9.92 8.86 -7.68
C ASP A 191 -10.83 8.60 -8.87
N GLU A 192 -11.72 9.53 -9.15
CA GLU A 192 -12.54 9.52 -10.36
C GLU A 192 -11.76 10.18 -11.50
N VAL A 193 -10.75 9.49 -12.01
CA VAL A 193 -9.95 9.96 -13.14
C VAL A 193 -10.26 9.09 -14.35
N ASN A 194 -10.45 9.71 -15.49
CA ASN A 194 -10.73 9.02 -16.77
C ASN A 194 -11.99 8.12 -16.75
N GLY A 195 -13.01 8.47 -15.96
CA GLY A 195 -14.24 7.68 -15.85
C GLY A 195 -14.10 6.36 -15.08
N ILE A 196 -12.95 6.08 -14.50
CA ILE A 196 -12.73 4.94 -13.62
C ILE A 196 -13.21 5.34 -12.22
N SER A 197 -14.02 4.50 -11.60
CA SER A 197 -14.56 4.75 -10.26
C SER A 197 -14.83 3.44 -9.52
N LEU A 198 -15.06 3.53 -8.22
CA LEU A 198 -15.55 2.43 -7.41
C LEU A 198 -16.73 2.92 -6.59
N SER A 199 -17.93 2.39 -6.90
CA SER A 199 -19.15 2.69 -6.14
C SER A 199 -19.20 1.93 -4.82
N SER A 200 -19.95 2.44 -3.86
CA SER A 200 -20.18 1.71 -2.59
C SER A 200 -20.84 0.35 -2.82
N LYS A 201 -21.75 0.23 -3.80
CA LYS A 201 -22.41 -1.04 -4.16
C LYS A 201 -21.42 -2.05 -4.74
N SER A 202 -20.54 -1.63 -5.65
CA SER A 202 -19.50 -2.49 -6.22
C SER A 202 -18.50 -2.92 -5.15
N TYR A 203 -18.15 -2.00 -4.24
CA TYR A 203 -17.25 -2.31 -3.14
C TYR A 203 -17.87 -3.30 -2.13
N GLU A 204 -19.16 -3.17 -1.83
CA GLU A 204 -19.89 -4.16 -1.02
C GLU A 204 -19.85 -5.56 -1.66
N TYR A 205 -20.15 -5.63 -2.97
CA TYR A 205 -20.07 -6.90 -3.69
C TYR A 205 -18.66 -7.50 -3.63
N PHE A 206 -17.63 -6.68 -3.84
CA PHE A 206 -16.24 -7.12 -3.72
C PHE A 206 -15.94 -7.71 -2.33
N LEU A 207 -16.29 -6.98 -1.27
CA LEU A 207 -16.00 -7.41 0.10
C LEU A 207 -16.66 -8.75 0.43
N LYS A 208 -17.94 -8.91 0.06
CA LYS A 208 -18.69 -10.16 0.29
C LYS A 208 -18.12 -11.32 -0.55
N LYS A 209 -17.94 -11.10 -1.85
CA LYS A 209 -17.50 -12.16 -2.76
C LYS A 209 -16.05 -12.59 -2.46
N SER A 210 -15.15 -11.65 -2.22
CA SER A 210 -13.76 -11.98 -1.85
C SER A 210 -13.69 -12.73 -0.51
N PHE A 211 -14.54 -12.37 0.45
CA PHE A 211 -14.65 -13.09 1.71
C PHE A 211 -15.15 -14.51 1.53
N ASP A 212 -16.18 -14.73 0.71
CA ASP A 212 -16.72 -16.08 0.47
C ASP A 212 -15.69 -17.01 -0.17
N LEU A 213 -14.98 -16.51 -1.21
CA LEU A 213 -13.92 -17.26 -1.87
C LEU A 213 -12.78 -17.62 -0.90
N TRP A 214 -12.38 -16.65 -0.10
CA TRP A 214 -11.36 -16.85 0.92
C TRP A 214 -11.81 -17.80 2.02
N TYR A 215 -13.08 -17.68 2.48
CA TYR A 215 -13.65 -18.52 3.54
C TYR A 215 -13.76 -19.98 3.10
N GLU A 216 -14.21 -20.22 1.86
CA GLU A 216 -14.24 -21.56 1.29
C GLU A 216 -12.86 -22.23 1.25
N ASP A 217 -11.81 -21.48 0.89
CA ASP A 217 -10.44 -21.98 0.91
C ASP A 217 -9.95 -22.21 2.33
N PHE A 218 -10.23 -21.29 3.25
CA PHE A 218 -9.84 -21.40 4.65
C PHE A 218 -10.39 -22.68 5.30
N ILE A 219 -11.68 -22.97 5.14
CA ILE A 219 -12.31 -24.17 5.72
C ILE A 219 -11.83 -25.48 5.09
N LYS A 220 -11.29 -25.43 3.85
CA LYS A 220 -10.67 -26.57 3.17
C LYS A 220 -9.18 -26.74 3.52
N GLY A 221 -8.62 -25.89 4.39
CA GLY A 221 -7.21 -25.89 4.74
C GLY A 221 -6.28 -25.29 3.68
N ASN A 222 -6.81 -24.64 2.65
CA ASN A 222 -6.07 -23.92 1.64
C ASN A 222 -5.89 -22.48 2.07
N TYR A 223 -4.83 -22.17 2.80
CA TYR A 223 -4.64 -20.81 3.28
C TYR A 223 -4.08 -19.89 2.19
N ILE A 224 -4.84 -18.84 1.87
CA ILE A 224 -4.43 -17.70 1.06
C ILE A 224 -4.62 -16.44 1.91
N SER A 225 -3.58 -15.68 2.11
CA SER A 225 -3.66 -14.41 2.82
C SER A 225 -4.35 -13.36 1.94
N VAL A 226 -5.48 -12.83 2.40
CA VAL A 226 -6.15 -11.68 1.80
C VAL A 226 -6.12 -10.55 2.81
N ARG A 227 -5.22 -9.59 2.62
CA ARG A 227 -4.78 -8.63 3.63
C ARG A 227 -5.92 -7.94 4.40
N HIS A 228 -6.99 -7.50 3.74
CA HIS A 228 -8.08 -6.83 4.42
C HIS A 228 -8.89 -7.78 5.31
N ILE A 229 -9.05 -9.05 4.91
CA ILE A 229 -9.73 -10.09 5.70
C ILE A 229 -8.89 -10.46 6.91
N ASP A 230 -7.61 -10.75 6.70
CA ASP A 230 -6.66 -11.07 7.78
C ASP A 230 -6.62 -9.94 8.82
N ASN A 231 -6.62 -8.69 8.34
CA ASN A 231 -6.63 -7.53 9.22
C ASN A 231 -7.93 -7.42 10.06
N TYR A 232 -9.11 -7.73 9.49
CA TYR A 232 -10.35 -7.78 10.28
C TYR A 232 -10.33 -8.88 11.33
N ILE A 233 -9.83 -10.06 10.98
CA ILE A 233 -9.69 -11.18 11.91
C ILE A 233 -8.71 -10.81 13.03
N ASN A 234 -7.57 -10.22 12.71
CA ASN A 234 -6.59 -9.76 13.70
C ASN A 234 -7.18 -8.72 14.66
N ILE A 235 -8.00 -7.78 14.16
CA ILE A 235 -8.70 -6.83 15.03
C ILE A 235 -9.69 -7.55 15.98
N LEU A 236 -10.40 -8.56 15.50
CA LEU A 236 -11.30 -9.36 16.32
C LEU A 236 -10.57 -10.21 17.36
N MET A 237 -9.31 -10.57 17.13
CA MET A 237 -8.41 -11.21 18.09
C MET A 237 -7.83 -10.22 19.13
N GLY A 238 -8.14 -8.92 19.03
CA GLY A 238 -7.66 -7.87 19.92
C GLY A 238 -6.36 -7.20 19.48
N ASN A 239 -5.82 -7.54 18.31
CA ASN A 239 -4.61 -6.93 17.80
C ASN A 239 -4.88 -5.54 17.18
N PRO A 240 -3.89 -4.64 17.15
CA PRO A 240 -4.02 -3.37 16.47
C PRO A 240 -4.14 -3.58 14.94
N PRO A 241 -4.87 -2.70 14.23
CA PRO A 241 -4.98 -2.79 12.78
C PRO A 241 -3.63 -2.50 12.10
N GLU A 242 -3.28 -3.29 11.10
CA GLU A 242 -2.12 -3.06 10.24
C GLU A 242 -2.42 -2.11 9.08
N ASN A 243 -3.67 -2.19 8.56
CA ASN A 243 -4.06 -1.36 7.43
C ASN A 243 -4.31 0.08 7.89
N CYS A 244 -3.57 1.03 7.33
CA CYS A 244 -3.67 2.45 7.63
C CYS A 244 -5.13 2.97 7.58
N ALA A 245 -5.93 2.52 6.60
CA ALA A 245 -7.33 2.89 6.48
C ALA A 245 -8.21 2.45 7.68
N MET A 246 -7.74 1.51 8.47
CA MET A 246 -8.47 0.96 9.63
C MET A 246 -7.89 1.44 10.97
N CYS A 247 -6.85 2.26 10.97
CA CYS A 247 -6.25 2.80 12.20
C CYS A 247 -7.11 3.89 12.86
N GLY A 248 -7.99 4.55 12.11
CA GLY A 248 -8.82 5.66 12.60
C GLY A 248 -8.07 6.99 12.74
N VAL A 249 -6.77 7.00 12.51
CA VAL A 249 -5.90 8.18 12.60
C VAL A 249 -4.87 8.14 11.47
N CYS A 250 -4.57 9.31 10.88
CA CYS A 250 -3.49 9.48 9.91
C CYS A 250 -2.14 9.76 10.59
N GLY A 251 -1.06 9.84 9.79
CA GLY A 251 0.27 10.16 10.31
C GLY A 251 1.09 8.96 10.75
N ASN A 252 0.73 7.77 10.30
CA ASN A 252 1.45 6.53 10.60
C ASN A 252 2.78 6.41 9.85
N TYR A 253 3.02 7.27 8.85
CA TYR A 253 4.24 7.28 8.05
C TYR A 253 4.48 8.68 7.45
N PHE A 254 5.71 8.90 6.98
CA PHE A 254 6.10 10.10 6.22
C PHE A 254 6.43 9.71 4.78
N VAL A 255 6.00 10.52 3.84
CA VAL A 255 6.38 10.37 2.43
C VAL A 255 7.53 11.31 2.12
N ILE A 256 8.55 10.77 1.44
CA ILE A 256 9.74 11.52 1.02
C ILE A 256 9.86 11.42 -0.49
N GLU A 257 9.77 12.55 -1.16
CA GLU A 257 9.94 12.65 -2.61
C GLU A 257 11.43 12.68 -3.00
N ALA A 258 11.72 12.49 -4.28
CA ALA A 258 13.09 12.45 -4.79
C ALA A 258 13.89 13.74 -4.56
N ASP A 259 13.24 14.88 -4.43
CA ASP A 259 13.82 16.16 -4.09
C ASP A 259 14.00 16.38 -2.58
N GLY A 260 13.57 15.45 -1.76
CA GLY A 260 13.58 15.53 -0.30
C GLY A 260 12.35 16.20 0.32
N SER A 261 11.37 16.59 -0.45
CA SER A 261 10.11 17.15 0.06
C SER A 261 9.35 16.11 0.90
N LEU A 262 8.73 16.57 2.00
CA LEU A 262 8.02 15.75 2.97
C LEU A 262 6.50 15.94 2.83
N TYR A 263 5.76 14.84 2.89
CA TYR A 263 4.29 14.82 2.85
C TYR A 263 3.70 13.88 3.91
N PRO A 264 2.47 14.16 4.38
CA PRO A 264 1.85 13.37 5.45
C PRO A 264 1.25 12.05 4.98
N CYS A 265 1.03 11.88 3.67
CA CYS A 265 0.40 10.70 3.10
C CYS A 265 0.66 10.63 1.59
N ASP A 266 0.76 9.42 1.05
CA ASP A 266 0.99 9.12 -0.36
C ASP A 266 -0.05 9.75 -1.30
N TYR A 267 -1.31 9.75 -0.89
CA TYR A 267 -2.42 10.35 -1.64
C TYR A 267 -2.47 11.88 -1.56
N TYR A 268 -1.71 12.49 -0.67
CA TYR A 268 -1.66 13.93 -0.43
C TYR A 268 -0.29 14.52 -0.78
N CYS A 269 0.39 13.93 -1.76
CA CYS A 269 1.64 14.47 -2.30
C CYS A 269 1.36 15.66 -3.24
N LYS A 270 0.70 16.72 -2.74
CA LYS A 270 0.42 17.98 -3.43
C LYS A 270 1.03 19.13 -2.64
N GLU A 271 1.41 20.25 -3.29
CA GLU A 271 2.14 21.34 -2.65
C GLU A 271 1.40 21.91 -1.43
N GLU A 272 0.08 21.97 -1.47
CA GLU A 272 -0.76 22.42 -0.35
C GLU A 272 -0.57 21.59 0.94
N TYR A 273 -0.22 20.30 0.79
CA TYR A 273 0.01 19.35 1.92
C TYR A 273 1.50 19.15 2.23
N ARG A 274 2.40 19.85 1.54
CA ARG A 274 3.82 19.75 1.81
C ARG A 274 4.11 20.19 3.25
N THR A 275 4.70 19.27 4.03
CA THR A 275 5.00 19.50 5.45
C THR A 275 6.41 20.02 5.70
N GLY A 276 7.29 19.99 4.69
CA GLY A 276 8.66 20.47 4.79
C GLY A 276 9.59 19.84 3.78
N ILE A 277 10.86 19.89 4.08
CA ILE A 277 11.93 19.25 3.29
C ILE A 277 12.94 18.61 4.23
N ILE A 278 13.59 17.51 3.80
CA ILE A 278 14.58 16.81 4.66
C ILE A 278 15.78 17.66 5.00
N PHE A 279 16.09 18.69 4.21
CA PHE A 279 17.20 19.61 4.41
C PHE A 279 16.98 20.60 5.56
N ASP A 280 15.74 20.76 6.04
CA ASP A 280 15.47 21.58 7.22
C ASP A 280 15.97 20.89 8.49
N GLU A 281 16.41 21.68 9.46
CA GLU A 281 16.88 21.15 10.75
C GLU A 281 15.76 20.57 11.63
N LYS A 282 14.50 20.87 11.32
CA LYS A 282 13.34 20.46 12.11
C LYS A 282 13.18 18.94 12.14
N PRO A 283 12.83 18.34 13.30
CA PRO A 283 12.46 16.93 13.39
C PRO A 283 11.25 16.57 12.51
N PHE A 284 11.09 15.29 12.15
CA PHE A 284 9.95 14.82 11.35
C PHE A 284 8.59 15.24 11.92
N GLU A 285 8.44 15.25 13.24
CA GLU A 285 7.15 15.41 13.93
C GLU A 285 6.75 16.86 14.29
N THR A 286 7.62 17.85 14.11
CA THR A 286 7.36 19.23 14.64
C THR A 286 6.66 20.16 13.67
N ASN A 287 6.18 19.67 12.55
CA ASN A 287 5.53 20.51 11.55
C ASN A 287 4.05 20.70 11.88
N GLU A 288 3.58 21.96 11.95
CA GLU A 288 2.18 22.30 12.25
C GLU A 288 1.21 21.73 11.20
N LYS A 289 1.58 21.72 9.91
CA LYS A 289 0.76 21.10 8.85
C LYS A 289 0.59 19.60 9.04
N GLN A 290 1.63 18.90 9.54
CA GLN A 290 1.52 17.48 9.88
C GLN A 290 0.55 17.26 11.03
N LYS A 291 0.63 18.07 12.08
CA LYS A 291 -0.29 18.00 13.21
C LYS A 291 -1.73 18.27 12.79
N GLU A 292 -1.96 19.34 12.04
CA GLU A 292 -3.27 19.68 11.48
C GLU A 292 -3.84 18.55 10.61
N PHE A 293 -2.99 17.93 9.78
CA PHE A 293 -3.38 16.78 8.97
C PHE A 293 -3.84 15.61 9.81
N ILE A 294 -3.13 15.31 10.90
CA ILE A 294 -3.48 14.25 11.86
C ILE A 294 -4.78 14.60 12.59
N GLU A 295 -4.90 15.79 13.14
CA GLU A 295 -6.09 16.26 13.88
C GLU A 295 -7.35 16.20 13.02
N LYS A 296 -7.28 16.69 11.78
CA LYS A 296 -8.39 16.58 10.81
C LYS A 296 -8.79 15.13 10.51
N SER A 297 -7.90 14.16 10.70
CA SER A 297 -8.22 12.74 10.49
C SER A 297 -9.03 12.12 11.63
N LEU A 298 -8.99 12.72 12.81
CA LEU A 298 -9.73 12.26 13.99
C LEU A 298 -11.22 12.59 13.93
N SER A 299 -11.61 13.53 13.05
CA SER A 299 -13.01 13.88 12.84
C SER A 299 -13.78 12.72 12.22
N ILE A 300 -14.82 12.24 12.89
CA ILE A 300 -15.68 11.15 12.43
C ILE A 300 -17.14 11.56 12.47
N HIS A 301 -17.96 10.95 11.62
CA HIS A 301 -19.39 11.20 11.56
C HIS A 301 -20.11 10.70 12.82
N GLU A 302 -21.19 11.38 13.23
CA GLU A 302 -21.98 11.01 14.42
C GLU A 302 -22.45 9.57 14.40
N TYR A 303 -22.83 9.02 13.24
CA TYR A 303 -23.19 7.61 13.11
C TYR A 303 -22.09 6.66 13.50
N CYS A 304 -20.82 7.05 13.35
CA CYS A 304 -19.69 6.20 13.73
C CYS A 304 -19.64 5.96 15.25
N LYS A 305 -20.06 6.96 16.05
CA LYS A 305 -20.08 6.88 17.52
C LYS A 305 -21.04 5.82 18.06
N LYS A 306 -22.07 5.49 17.27
CA LYS A 306 -23.13 4.51 17.64
C LYS A 306 -23.06 3.23 16.80
N CYS A 307 -22.00 3.07 15.97
CA CYS A 307 -21.90 1.94 15.06
C CYS A 307 -21.32 0.71 15.76
N ASN A 308 -22.03 -0.42 15.72
CA ASN A 308 -21.57 -1.69 16.29
C ASN A 308 -20.25 -2.20 15.67
N TYR A 309 -19.95 -1.78 14.44
CA TYR A 309 -18.76 -2.19 13.69
C TYR A 309 -17.65 -1.13 13.67
N TYR A 310 -17.77 -0.07 14.49
CA TYR A 310 -16.76 1.00 14.48
C TYR A 310 -15.34 0.48 14.75
N ALA A 311 -15.20 -0.49 15.65
CA ALA A 311 -13.89 -1.08 15.97
C ALA A 311 -13.17 -1.70 14.76
N LEU A 312 -13.93 -2.16 13.74
CA LEU A 312 -13.38 -2.79 12.54
C LEU A 312 -12.96 -1.77 11.46
N CYS A 313 -13.74 -0.72 11.22
CA CYS A 313 -13.43 0.24 10.16
C CYS A 313 -12.91 1.60 10.65
N ARG A 314 -13.21 2.00 11.88
CA ARG A 314 -12.80 3.27 12.52
C ARG A 314 -12.99 4.51 11.63
N GLY A 315 -14.06 4.50 10.81
CA GLY A 315 -14.38 5.57 9.86
C GLY A 315 -13.61 5.50 8.54
N GLY A 316 -12.78 4.47 8.34
CA GLY A 316 -12.04 4.25 7.09
C GLY A 316 -11.01 5.34 6.78
N CYS A 317 -10.46 5.30 5.56
CA CYS A 317 -9.47 6.29 5.10
C CYS A 317 -10.09 7.70 5.06
N ARG A 318 -9.36 8.69 5.57
CA ARG A 318 -9.77 10.10 5.51
C ARG A 318 -10.08 10.57 4.09
N ARG A 319 -9.32 10.11 3.10
CA ARG A 319 -9.50 10.48 1.71
C ARG A 319 -10.86 10.07 1.14
N ASP A 320 -11.42 8.98 1.65
CA ASP A 320 -12.73 8.47 1.23
C ASP A 320 -13.88 9.10 2.02
N ARG A 321 -13.60 10.09 2.89
CA ARG A 321 -14.62 10.78 3.68
C ARG A 321 -15.18 11.96 2.89
N THR A 322 -16.49 12.01 2.82
CA THR A 322 -17.32 13.10 2.28
C THR A 322 -18.00 13.85 3.44
N GLU A 323 -18.93 14.73 3.15
CA GLU A 323 -19.71 15.46 4.18
C GLU A 323 -18.79 16.10 5.25
N ASN A 324 -18.06 17.13 4.88
CA ASN A 324 -17.09 17.82 5.72
C ASN A 324 -15.95 16.93 6.26
N ASN A 325 -15.54 15.95 5.47
CA ASN A 325 -14.47 14.98 5.79
C ASN A 325 -14.78 14.07 6.99
N THR A 326 -16.03 13.78 7.26
CA THR A 326 -16.42 12.94 8.42
C THR A 326 -16.97 11.58 8.02
N LYS A 327 -17.82 11.48 6.97
CA LYS A 327 -18.49 10.25 6.55
C LYS A 327 -17.76 9.57 5.40
N ASN A 328 -17.41 8.31 5.58
CA ASN A 328 -16.79 7.51 4.52
C ASN A 328 -17.80 7.16 3.42
N LYS A 329 -17.44 7.36 2.15
CA LYS A 329 -18.27 7.05 0.99
C LYS A 329 -18.64 5.56 0.89
N TYR A 330 -17.84 4.68 1.49
CA TYR A 330 -18.06 3.24 1.56
C TYR A 330 -18.70 2.77 2.86
N CYS A 331 -19.26 3.66 3.68
CA CYS A 331 -19.82 3.32 4.98
C CYS A 331 -20.92 2.23 4.87
N SER A 332 -21.82 2.32 3.88
CA SER A 332 -22.85 1.30 3.64
C SER A 332 -22.23 -0.05 3.25
N ALA A 333 -21.22 -0.04 2.39
CA ALA A 333 -20.51 -1.26 1.97
C ALA A 333 -19.85 -1.98 3.16
N TYR A 334 -19.14 -1.23 4.01
CA TYR A 334 -18.53 -1.79 5.22
C TYR A 334 -19.58 -2.39 6.17
N ARG A 335 -20.64 -1.63 6.45
CA ARG A 335 -21.69 -2.08 7.37
C ARG A 335 -22.36 -3.36 6.87
N ASN A 336 -22.81 -3.37 5.61
CA ASN A 336 -23.49 -4.53 5.01
C ASN A 336 -22.55 -5.74 4.90
N PHE A 337 -21.26 -5.51 4.69
CA PHE A 337 -20.26 -6.57 4.71
C PHE A 337 -20.06 -7.13 6.12
N PHE A 338 -19.94 -6.28 7.13
CA PHE A 338 -19.76 -6.78 8.50
C PHE A 338 -21.01 -7.52 8.99
N GLU A 339 -22.20 -7.01 8.73
CA GLU A 339 -23.45 -7.74 9.03
C GLU A 339 -23.45 -9.14 8.39
N TYR A 340 -22.96 -9.25 7.16
CA TYR A 340 -22.87 -10.51 6.42
C TYR A 340 -21.80 -11.47 6.94
N ALA A 341 -20.64 -10.98 7.32
CA ALA A 341 -19.44 -11.78 7.56
C ALA A 341 -19.06 -11.94 9.05
N PHE A 342 -19.63 -11.12 9.95
CA PHE A 342 -19.17 -10.96 11.33
C PHE A 342 -19.13 -12.26 12.13
N GLU A 343 -20.18 -13.07 12.06
CA GLU A 343 -20.26 -14.34 12.81
C GLU A 343 -19.16 -15.30 12.37
N ARG A 344 -18.96 -15.44 11.05
CA ARG A 344 -17.92 -16.30 10.47
C ARG A 344 -16.52 -15.80 10.84
N MET A 345 -16.26 -14.50 10.71
CA MET A 345 -14.97 -13.89 11.10
C MET A 345 -14.71 -14.07 12.61
N SER A 346 -15.74 -13.89 13.45
CA SER A 346 -15.62 -14.05 14.91
C SER A 346 -15.35 -15.50 15.31
N ALA A 347 -15.95 -16.47 14.63
CA ALA A 347 -15.68 -17.89 14.84
C ALA A 347 -14.22 -18.24 14.49
N ILE A 348 -13.71 -17.72 13.37
CA ILE A 348 -12.30 -17.91 12.97
C ILE A 348 -11.36 -17.24 13.97
N ALA A 349 -11.63 -16.00 14.38
CA ALA A 349 -10.81 -15.29 15.36
C ALA A 349 -10.71 -16.06 16.69
N LYS A 350 -11.83 -16.61 17.17
CA LYS A 350 -11.85 -17.47 18.37
C LYS A 350 -11.06 -18.77 18.19
N HIS A 351 -11.13 -19.37 17.02
CA HIS A 351 -10.37 -20.59 16.71
C HIS A 351 -8.87 -20.32 16.73
N LEU A 352 -8.44 -19.27 16.00
CA LEU A 352 -7.02 -18.90 15.92
C LEU A 352 -6.43 -18.38 17.24
N SER A 353 -7.25 -17.80 18.13
CA SER A 353 -6.77 -17.36 19.46
C SER A 353 -6.56 -18.52 20.45
N ARG A 354 -7.01 -19.74 20.11
CA ARG A 354 -6.87 -20.94 20.97
C ARG A 354 -5.76 -21.88 20.50
N SER A 355 -5.28 -21.69 19.26
CA SER A 355 -4.16 -22.42 18.66
C SER A 355 -2.85 -21.67 18.86
#